data_e5c0e1fd839c344b87dfe035056a9cf5
#
_entry.id   e5c0e1fd839c344b87dfe035056a9cf5
#
_cell.length_a   1.000
_cell.length_b   1.000
_cell.length_c   1.000
_cell.angle_alpha   90.00
_cell.angle_beta   90.00
_cell.angle_gamma   90.00
#
_symmetry.space_group_name_H-M   'P 1'
#
loop_
_entity.id
_entity.type
_entity.pdbx_description
1 polymer ?
#
loop_
_entity_poly.entity_id
_entity_poly.type
_entity_poly.pdbx_seq_one_letter_code
_entity_poly.pdbx_strand_id
1 'polypeptide(L)'
;MKQMNFPLLLLIALFSLNAGCKKENTLEDELAKLPPATQIGANTFGCLVNGKAWVAQNGCRFLCDPPFKLYYSDINGGNIIAIAENLSPTSNSTISVHVDSSNFFSNFEFPNFGRNNMSFIYNNYSLPQECSVNRTDDSTVNGVGKVYLTRFDLNSRIISGTFEFSLSKSGCDTIRVTNGRFDGRLY
;
A
#
# COMPACT_ATOMS: atom_id res chain seq x y z
N MET A 1 -23.42 37.60 47.63
CA MET A 1 -23.47 36.36 46.85
C MET A 1 -24.02 36.70 45.47
N LYS A 2 -23.18 36.66 44.39
CA LYS A 2 -23.62 36.95 43.01
C LYS A 2 -24.46 35.78 42.51
N GLN A 3 -25.74 36.00 42.21
CA GLN A 3 -26.60 34.99 41.56
C GLN A 3 -26.00 34.65 40.21
N MET A 4 -25.57 33.44 40.04
CA MET A 4 -25.09 32.89 38.77
C MET A 4 -26.31 32.66 37.87
N ASN A 5 -26.34 33.36 36.72
CA ASN A 5 -27.49 33.32 35.84
C ASN A 5 -27.69 31.92 35.27
N PHE A 6 -28.79 31.29 35.62
CA PHE A 6 -29.23 29.95 35.21
C PHE A 6 -29.18 29.74 33.67
N PRO A 7 -29.51 30.75 32.82
CA PRO A 7 -29.41 30.59 31.36
C PRO A 7 -27.97 30.43 30.86
N LEU A 8 -26.98 31.02 31.55
CA LEU A 8 -25.55 30.88 31.18
C LEU A 8 -25.02 29.48 31.42
N LEU A 9 -25.43 28.83 32.54
CA LEU A 9 -25.10 27.44 32.85
C LEU A 9 -25.74 26.46 31.83
N LEU A 10 -26.95 26.73 31.40
CA LEU A 10 -27.64 25.92 30.36
C LEU A 10 -26.93 26.02 29.00
N LEU A 11 -26.42 27.21 28.64
CA LEU A 11 -25.70 27.42 27.41
C LEU A 11 -24.35 26.68 27.40
N ILE A 12 -23.62 26.68 28.51
CA ILE A 12 -22.34 25.94 28.67
C ILE A 12 -22.57 24.44 28.61
N ALA A 13 -23.67 23.93 29.21
CA ALA A 13 -24.03 22.52 29.15
C ALA A 13 -24.39 22.04 27.73
N LEU A 14 -25.02 22.90 26.90
CA LEU A 14 -25.32 22.60 25.49
C LEU A 14 -24.07 22.58 24.59
N PHE A 15 -23.05 23.36 24.91
CA PHE A 15 -21.78 23.38 24.18
C PHE A 15 -20.90 22.13 24.46
N SER A 16 -21.00 21.55 25.65
CA SER A 16 -20.24 20.35 26.03
C SER A 16 -20.76 19.06 25.41
N LEU A 17 -21.97 19.05 24.86
CA LEU A 17 -22.56 17.86 24.18
C LEU A 17 -22.09 17.68 22.72
N ASN A 18 -21.34 18.64 22.18
CA ASN A 18 -20.82 18.56 20.80
C ASN A 18 -19.37 18.08 20.70
N ALA A 19 -18.80 17.51 21.76
CA ALA A 19 -17.52 16.80 21.68
C ALA A 19 -17.74 15.46 20.95
N GLY A 20 -17.97 15.53 19.65
CA GLY A 20 -18.02 14.36 18.79
C GLY A 20 -16.67 13.67 18.81
N CYS A 21 -16.57 12.53 19.52
CA CYS A 21 -15.45 11.62 19.33
C CYS A 21 -15.35 11.31 17.83
N LYS A 22 -14.26 11.72 17.18
CA LYS A 22 -13.90 11.15 15.88
C LYS A 22 -13.75 9.66 16.09
N LYS A 23 -14.70 8.87 15.60
CA LYS A 23 -14.59 7.42 15.58
C LYS A 23 -13.36 7.09 14.74
N GLU A 24 -12.32 6.55 15.36
CA GLU A 24 -11.19 6.00 14.61
C GLU A 24 -11.73 4.85 13.77
N ASN A 25 -11.32 4.79 12.50
CA ASN A 25 -11.69 3.69 11.62
C ASN A 25 -11.15 2.38 12.20
N THR A 26 -11.99 1.38 12.26
CA THR A 26 -11.58 0.04 12.64
C THR A 26 -10.75 -0.61 11.51
N LEU A 27 -10.05 -1.68 11.82
CA LEU A 27 -9.35 -2.48 10.80
C LEU A 27 -10.33 -2.96 9.71
N GLU A 28 -11.55 -3.31 10.09
CA GLU A 28 -12.60 -3.75 9.18
C GLU A 28 -13.03 -2.63 8.23
N ASP A 29 -13.21 -1.41 8.75
CA ASP A 29 -13.49 -0.23 7.92
C ASP A 29 -12.36 0.06 6.91
N GLU A 30 -11.10 -0.18 7.29
CA GLU A 30 -9.96 0.01 6.39
C GLU A 30 -9.88 -1.11 5.33
N LEU A 31 -10.13 -2.36 5.70
CA LEU A 31 -10.17 -3.49 4.77
C LEU A 31 -11.29 -3.35 3.73
N ALA A 32 -12.43 -2.81 4.11
CA ALA A 32 -13.57 -2.58 3.22
C ALA A 32 -13.28 -1.57 2.10
N LYS A 33 -12.26 -0.71 2.26
CA LYS A 33 -11.83 0.25 1.22
C LYS A 33 -10.93 -0.37 0.15
N LEU A 34 -10.38 -1.56 0.39
CA LEU A 34 -9.48 -2.20 -0.55
C LEU A 34 -10.26 -2.79 -1.74
N PRO A 35 -9.68 -2.79 -2.96
CA PRO A 35 -10.32 -3.45 -4.09
C PRO A 35 -10.49 -4.96 -3.81
N PRO A 36 -11.50 -5.62 -4.38
CA PRO A 36 -11.66 -7.07 -4.22
C PRO A 36 -10.47 -7.81 -4.81
N ALA A 37 -10.11 -8.96 -4.21
CA ALA A 37 -9.08 -9.84 -4.74
C ALA A 37 -9.66 -10.66 -5.91
N THR A 38 -9.58 -10.11 -7.12
CA THR A 38 -10.06 -10.75 -8.34
C THR A 38 -8.90 -11.34 -9.17
N GLN A 39 -9.24 -12.08 -10.23
CA GLN A 39 -8.29 -12.70 -11.15
C GLN A 39 -8.74 -12.50 -12.61
N ILE A 40 -9.31 -11.36 -12.91
CA ILE A 40 -9.94 -11.06 -14.21
C ILE A 40 -9.20 -9.97 -14.99
N GLY A 41 -8.10 -9.45 -14.45
CA GLY A 41 -7.36 -8.32 -15.03
C GLY A 41 -8.09 -7.01 -14.84
N ALA A 42 -8.60 -6.77 -13.63
CA ALA A 42 -9.36 -5.57 -13.27
C ALA A 42 -8.50 -4.30 -13.17
N ASN A 43 -7.17 -4.42 -13.28
CA ASN A 43 -6.19 -3.35 -13.13
C ASN A 43 -6.30 -2.62 -11.79
N THR A 44 -6.40 -3.40 -10.72
CA THR A 44 -6.50 -2.92 -9.33
C THR A 44 -5.27 -3.29 -8.52
N PHE A 45 -4.90 -2.41 -7.60
CA PHE A 45 -3.84 -2.64 -6.61
C PHE A 45 -4.22 -1.94 -5.31
N GLY A 46 -4.12 -2.65 -4.19
CA GLY A 46 -4.39 -2.09 -2.87
C GLY A 46 -3.81 -2.91 -1.74
N CYS A 47 -3.57 -2.27 -0.62
CA CYS A 47 -3.04 -2.88 0.61
C CYS A 47 -3.36 -2.02 1.83
N LEU A 48 -3.02 -2.50 3.02
CA LEU A 48 -2.94 -1.66 4.19
C LEU A 48 -1.47 -1.24 4.41
N VAL A 49 -1.22 0.06 4.57
CA VAL A 49 0.07 0.60 4.99
C VAL A 49 -0.08 1.09 6.42
N ASN A 50 0.63 0.46 7.35
CA ASN A 50 0.53 0.72 8.80
C ASN A 50 -0.94 0.71 9.28
N GLY A 51 -1.73 -0.26 8.79
CA GLY A 51 -3.13 -0.45 9.17
C GLY A 51 -4.14 0.47 8.47
N LYS A 52 -3.70 1.36 7.57
CA LYS A 52 -4.57 2.27 6.80
C LYS A 52 -4.65 1.84 5.35
N ALA A 53 -5.84 1.92 4.77
CA ALA A 53 -6.06 1.56 3.37
C ALA A 53 -5.25 2.46 2.42
N TRP A 54 -4.52 1.82 1.54
CA TRP A 54 -3.80 2.40 0.45
C TRP A 54 -4.24 1.74 -0.86
N VAL A 55 -4.75 2.53 -1.78
CA VAL A 55 -5.26 2.04 -3.07
C VAL A 55 -4.61 2.84 -4.19
N ALA A 56 -4.22 2.16 -5.26
CA ALA A 56 -3.68 2.81 -6.44
C ALA A 56 -4.73 3.76 -7.05
N GLN A 57 -4.39 5.03 -7.16
CA GLN A 57 -5.22 6.07 -7.76
C GLN A 57 -4.37 7.23 -8.26
N ASN A 58 -4.80 7.86 -9.34
CA ASN A 58 -4.24 9.12 -9.79
C ASN A 58 -5.26 10.24 -9.59
N GLY A 59 -4.77 11.45 -9.30
CA GLY A 59 -5.61 12.64 -9.18
C GLY A 59 -6.05 13.24 -10.52
N CYS A 60 -5.69 12.62 -11.62
CA CYS A 60 -5.85 13.11 -12.97
C CYS A 60 -7.17 12.62 -13.60
N ARG A 61 -7.85 13.49 -14.35
CA ARG A 61 -9.16 13.18 -14.96
C ARG A 61 -9.10 12.89 -16.47
N PHE A 62 -7.98 13.16 -17.14
CA PHE A 62 -7.93 13.08 -18.60
C PHE A 62 -6.52 12.78 -19.11
N LEU A 63 -6.38 11.76 -19.99
CA LEU A 63 -5.13 11.36 -20.66
C LEU A 63 -3.98 11.05 -19.69
N CYS A 64 -4.27 10.35 -18.60
CA CYS A 64 -3.28 10.01 -17.60
C CYS A 64 -2.86 8.56 -17.71
N ASP A 65 -1.63 8.30 -17.33
CA ASP A 65 -1.14 6.96 -17.11
C ASP A 65 -1.99 6.24 -16.05
N PRO A 66 -2.27 4.94 -16.22
CA PRO A 66 -2.97 4.18 -15.21
C PRO A 66 -2.17 4.17 -13.89
N PRO A 67 -2.83 4.29 -12.73
CA PRO A 67 -2.16 4.33 -11.44
C PRO A 67 -1.55 2.98 -11.04
N PHE A 68 -1.85 1.92 -11.76
CA PHE A 68 -1.27 0.60 -11.60
C PHE A 68 -0.79 0.08 -12.96
N LYS A 69 0.48 -0.34 -13.01
CA LYS A 69 1.13 -0.92 -14.18
C LYS A 69 1.75 -2.25 -13.80
N LEU A 70 1.57 -3.24 -14.66
CA LEU A 70 2.08 -4.58 -14.48
C LEU A 70 2.92 -4.96 -15.69
N TYR A 71 4.17 -5.34 -15.45
CA TYR A 71 5.12 -5.73 -16.47
C TYR A 71 5.56 -7.17 -16.26
N TYR A 72 5.83 -7.85 -17.36
CA TYR A 72 6.47 -9.15 -17.38
C TYR A 72 7.61 -9.12 -18.38
N SER A 73 8.73 -9.70 -18.00
CA SER A 73 9.87 -9.94 -18.90
C SER A 73 10.30 -11.40 -18.78
N ASP A 74 10.57 -12.06 -19.88
CA ASP A 74 11.10 -13.43 -19.95
C ASP A 74 12.64 -13.50 -19.85
N ILE A 75 13.30 -12.36 -19.75
CA ILE A 75 14.75 -12.27 -19.59
C ILE A 75 15.15 -12.91 -18.27
N ASN A 76 16.21 -13.73 -18.28
CA ASN A 76 16.75 -14.45 -17.12
C ASN A 76 15.75 -15.39 -16.42
N GLY A 77 14.84 -15.99 -17.20
CA GLY A 77 13.87 -16.96 -16.67
C GLY A 77 12.52 -16.33 -16.28
N GLY A 78 12.36 -15.04 -16.42
CA GLY A 78 11.14 -14.30 -16.19
C GLY A 78 11.12 -13.49 -14.90
N ASN A 79 10.58 -12.29 -14.97
CA ASN A 79 10.32 -11.48 -13.80
C ASN A 79 9.01 -10.68 -13.97
N ILE A 80 8.36 -10.40 -12.85
CA ILE A 80 7.15 -9.58 -12.75
C ILE A 80 7.49 -8.31 -11.99
N ILE A 81 7.03 -7.18 -12.50
CA ILE A 81 7.13 -5.88 -11.84
C ILE A 81 5.72 -5.28 -11.77
N ALA A 82 5.19 -5.15 -10.56
CA ALA A 82 3.95 -4.46 -10.26
C ALA A 82 4.27 -3.10 -9.66
N ILE A 83 3.88 -2.02 -10.32
CA ILE A 83 4.11 -0.63 -9.87
C ILE A 83 2.75 0.02 -9.69
N ALA A 84 2.51 0.55 -8.50
CA ALA A 84 1.28 1.25 -8.17
C ALA A 84 1.56 2.60 -7.52
N GLU A 85 0.80 3.60 -7.90
CA GLU A 85 0.93 4.99 -7.44
C GLU A 85 -0.37 5.44 -6.77
N ASN A 86 -0.23 6.15 -5.66
CA ASN A 86 -1.34 6.87 -5.04
C ASN A 86 -1.00 8.37 -5.06
N LEU A 87 -1.53 9.07 -6.04
CA LEU A 87 -1.33 10.50 -6.27
C LEU A 87 -2.57 11.30 -5.84
N SER A 88 -3.09 11.01 -4.67
CA SER A 88 -4.21 11.78 -4.09
C SER A 88 -3.71 13.03 -3.36
N PRO A 89 -4.59 14.01 -3.09
CA PRO A 89 -4.21 15.22 -2.33
C PRO A 89 -3.64 14.92 -0.92
N THR A 90 -3.97 13.75 -0.36
CA THR A 90 -3.56 13.33 0.98
C THR A 90 -2.45 12.27 0.96
N SER A 91 -2.05 11.79 -0.22
CA SER A 91 -1.01 10.79 -0.38
C SER A 91 -0.29 11.00 -1.70
N ASN A 92 1.03 11.04 -1.64
CA ASN A 92 1.89 11.05 -2.81
C ASN A 92 2.92 9.94 -2.57
N SER A 93 2.59 8.73 -3.01
CA SER A 93 3.40 7.56 -2.70
C SER A 93 3.30 6.49 -3.77
N THR A 94 4.35 5.69 -3.89
CA THR A 94 4.47 4.58 -4.84
C THR A 94 4.80 3.30 -4.08
N ILE A 95 4.15 2.21 -4.48
CA ILE A 95 4.51 0.85 -4.06
C ILE A 95 4.93 0.07 -5.29
N SER A 96 6.09 -0.58 -5.23
CA SER A 96 6.52 -1.52 -6.27
C SER A 96 6.81 -2.88 -5.66
N VAL A 97 6.36 -3.92 -6.36
CA VAL A 97 6.58 -5.33 -6.02
C VAL A 97 7.26 -5.98 -7.21
N HIS A 98 8.47 -6.50 -7.00
CA HIS A 98 9.23 -7.23 -8.02
C HIS A 98 9.33 -8.68 -7.61
N VAL A 99 9.09 -9.60 -8.53
CA VAL A 99 9.14 -11.05 -8.32
C VAL A 99 9.89 -11.72 -9.46
N ASP A 100 10.92 -12.48 -9.12
CA ASP A 100 11.67 -13.31 -10.09
C ASP A 100 10.95 -14.67 -10.29
N SER A 101 11.11 -15.27 -11.47
CA SER A 101 10.45 -16.51 -11.89
C SER A 101 10.68 -17.71 -10.98
N SER A 102 11.84 -17.79 -10.35
CA SER A 102 12.15 -18.86 -9.39
C SER A 102 11.16 -18.92 -8.23
N ASN A 103 10.36 -17.88 -8.06
CA ASN A 103 9.46 -17.67 -6.91
C ASN A 103 7.98 -17.52 -7.26
N PHE A 104 7.58 -17.72 -8.53
CA PHE A 104 6.20 -17.45 -8.98
C PHE A 104 5.12 -18.26 -8.25
N PHE A 105 5.44 -19.42 -7.70
CA PHE A 105 4.45 -20.31 -7.09
C PHE A 105 4.83 -20.79 -5.69
N SER A 106 5.75 -20.10 -5.02
CA SER A 106 6.21 -20.48 -3.71
C SER A 106 5.86 -19.44 -2.65
N ASN A 107 5.44 -19.89 -1.47
CA ASN A 107 5.36 -19.05 -0.28
C ASN A 107 6.78 -18.80 0.23
N PHE A 108 7.44 -17.75 -0.24
CA PHE A 108 8.76 -17.40 0.27
C PHE A 108 8.65 -16.32 1.33
N GLU A 109 9.18 -16.64 2.51
CA GLU A 109 9.55 -15.65 3.51
C GLU A 109 11.01 -15.29 3.30
N PHE A 110 11.30 -14.00 3.08
CA PHE A 110 12.66 -13.52 2.91
C PHE A 110 13.14 -12.85 4.18
N PRO A 111 14.14 -13.43 4.85
CA PRO A 111 14.77 -12.79 6.02
C PRO A 111 15.73 -11.65 5.64
N ASN A 112 16.14 -11.54 4.38
CA ASN A 112 17.08 -10.51 3.94
C ASN A 112 16.81 -10.08 2.50
N PHE A 113 16.68 -8.77 2.25
CA PHE A 113 16.72 -8.19 0.91
C PHE A 113 18.11 -8.38 0.31
N GLY A 114 18.22 -9.14 -0.69
CA GLY A 114 19.50 -9.39 -1.37
C GLY A 114 19.29 -9.92 -2.79
N ARG A 115 19.70 -9.13 -3.69
CA ARG A 115 20.16 -9.29 -5.08
C ARG A 115 19.46 -10.23 -6.06
N ASN A 116 18.67 -11.23 -5.69
CA ASN A 116 18.33 -12.23 -6.69
C ASN A 116 16.87 -12.62 -6.87
N ASN A 117 15.88 -12.28 -6.03
CA ASN A 117 14.58 -12.92 -6.25
C ASN A 117 13.30 -12.10 -5.97
N MET A 118 13.33 -11.14 -5.09
CA MET A 118 12.19 -10.24 -4.84
C MET A 118 12.66 -8.89 -4.34
N SER A 119 11.91 -7.85 -4.63
CA SER A 119 12.14 -6.55 -4.04
C SER A 119 10.83 -5.81 -3.82
N PHE A 120 10.77 -5.07 -2.71
CA PHE A 120 9.67 -4.19 -2.39
C PHE A 120 10.19 -2.76 -2.24
N ILE A 121 9.46 -1.82 -2.78
CA ILE A 121 9.77 -0.40 -2.68
C ILE A 121 8.54 0.31 -2.15
N TYR A 122 8.73 1.15 -1.15
CA TYR A 122 7.72 2.09 -0.68
C TYR A 122 8.32 3.49 -0.67
N ASN A 123 7.85 4.33 -1.57
CA ASN A 123 8.17 5.74 -1.62
C ASN A 123 7.00 6.56 -1.13
N ASN A 124 7.23 7.40 -0.14
CA ASN A 124 6.28 8.39 0.30
C ASN A 124 6.96 9.77 0.30
N TYR A 125 6.61 10.57 -0.68
CA TYR A 125 7.21 11.88 -0.89
C TYR A 125 6.83 12.91 0.20
N SER A 126 5.95 12.54 1.14
CA SER A 126 5.61 13.35 2.32
C SER A 126 6.48 13.03 3.54
N LEU A 127 7.29 11.97 3.48
CA LEU A 127 8.22 11.63 4.55
C LEU A 127 9.54 12.40 4.39
N PRO A 128 10.30 12.59 5.49
CA PRO A 128 11.67 13.06 5.42
C PRO A 128 12.49 12.21 4.44
N GLN A 129 13.34 12.84 3.65
CA GLN A 129 14.11 12.16 2.60
C GLN A 129 14.98 11.01 3.15
N GLU A 130 15.48 11.14 4.37
CA GLU A 130 16.25 10.12 5.07
C GLU A 130 15.41 8.87 5.41
N CYS A 131 14.09 9.00 5.52
CA CYS A 131 13.15 7.91 5.81
C CYS A 131 12.42 7.38 4.56
N SER A 132 12.74 7.91 3.39
CA SER A 132 12.24 7.36 2.14
C SER A 132 13.01 6.07 1.80
N VAL A 133 12.29 4.97 1.63
CA VAL A 133 12.87 3.68 1.23
C VAL A 133 12.80 3.58 -0.29
N ASN A 134 13.75 4.23 -0.96
CA ASN A 134 13.76 4.37 -2.41
C ASN A 134 14.43 3.20 -3.14
N ARG A 135 15.15 2.32 -2.44
CA ARG A 135 16.00 1.32 -3.09
C ARG A 135 16.09 0.05 -2.27
N THR A 136 15.95 -1.06 -2.95
CA THR A 136 16.16 -2.41 -2.40
C THR A 136 17.63 -2.76 -2.20
N ASP A 137 18.55 -1.96 -2.75
CA ASP A 137 19.99 -2.08 -2.62
C ASP A 137 20.59 -1.18 -1.51
N ASP A 138 19.75 -0.44 -0.78
CA ASP A 138 20.17 0.33 0.39
C ASP A 138 20.46 -0.64 1.56
N SER A 139 21.74 -0.85 1.84
CA SER A 139 22.19 -1.72 2.93
C SER A 139 21.78 -1.25 4.32
N THR A 140 21.20 -0.06 4.45
CA THR A 140 20.67 0.50 5.71
C THR A 140 19.20 0.12 5.93
N VAL A 141 18.54 -0.47 4.92
CA VAL A 141 17.15 -0.91 4.99
C VAL A 141 17.09 -2.41 5.24
N ASN A 142 16.41 -2.79 6.30
CA ASN A 142 16.04 -4.18 6.56
C ASN A 142 14.60 -4.40 6.10
N GLY A 143 14.36 -5.52 5.45
CA GLY A 143 13.03 -5.85 4.99
C GLY A 143 12.76 -7.33 4.97
N VAL A 144 11.50 -7.68 5.16
CA VAL A 144 10.96 -9.04 5.02
C VAL A 144 9.65 -8.95 4.25
N GLY A 145 9.33 -9.95 3.45
CA GLY A 145 8.07 -9.93 2.73
C GLY A 145 7.81 -11.23 1.99
N LYS A 146 6.57 -11.35 1.49
CA LYS A 146 6.14 -12.47 0.66
C LYS A 146 5.17 -12.01 -0.41
N VAL A 147 5.18 -12.72 -1.54
CA VAL A 147 4.23 -12.58 -2.64
C VAL A 147 3.71 -13.97 -2.98
N TYR A 148 2.43 -14.04 -3.25
CA TYR A 148 1.78 -15.25 -3.75
C TYR A 148 0.99 -14.92 -5.01
N LEU A 149 1.34 -15.54 -6.15
CA LEU A 149 0.59 -15.39 -7.39
C LEU A 149 -0.64 -16.30 -7.36
N THR A 150 -1.82 -15.71 -7.46
CA THR A 150 -3.10 -16.43 -7.53
C THR A 150 -3.50 -16.75 -8.95
N ARG A 151 -2.99 -15.98 -9.94
CA ARG A 151 -3.11 -16.24 -11.38
C ARG A 151 -1.85 -15.80 -12.09
N PHE A 152 -1.34 -16.63 -12.98
CA PHE A 152 -0.28 -16.31 -13.92
C PHE A 152 -0.67 -16.87 -15.30
N ASP A 153 -1.17 -16.04 -16.17
CA ASP A 153 -1.71 -16.43 -17.47
C ASP A 153 -1.25 -15.43 -18.53
N LEU A 154 -0.18 -15.80 -19.22
CA LEU A 154 0.41 -14.98 -20.28
C LEU A 154 -0.46 -14.95 -21.54
N ASN A 155 -1.29 -15.97 -21.78
CA ASN A 155 -2.17 -16.01 -22.97
C ASN A 155 -3.27 -14.94 -22.85
N SER A 156 -3.89 -14.83 -21.70
CA SER A 156 -4.87 -13.76 -21.43
C SER A 156 -4.21 -12.46 -20.97
N ARG A 157 -2.88 -12.45 -20.77
CA ARG A 157 -2.08 -11.34 -20.24
C ARG A 157 -2.54 -10.88 -18.86
N ILE A 158 -2.96 -11.83 -18.01
CA ILE A 158 -3.45 -11.54 -16.67
C ILE A 158 -2.50 -12.16 -15.64
N ILE A 159 -2.06 -11.32 -14.70
CA ILE A 159 -1.34 -11.76 -13.50
C ILE A 159 -2.00 -11.13 -12.28
N SER A 160 -2.28 -11.97 -11.27
CA SER A 160 -2.92 -11.54 -10.03
C SER A 160 -2.21 -12.18 -8.85
N GLY A 161 -2.23 -11.51 -7.71
CA GLY A 161 -1.56 -12.02 -6.54
C GLY A 161 -1.86 -11.24 -5.26
N THR A 162 -1.33 -11.78 -4.17
CA THR A 162 -1.32 -11.14 -2.86
C THR A 162 0.10 -10.92 -2.37
N PHE A 163 0.30 -9.94 -1.51
CA PHE A 163 1.61 -9.63 -0.97
C PHE A 163 1.53 -9.00 0.42
N GLU A 164 2.60 -9.15 1.16
CA GLU A 164 2.84 -8.40 2.40
C GLU A 164 4.34 -8.22 2.60
N PHE A 165 4.73 -7.12 3.23
CA PHE A 165 6.11 -6.84 3.56
C PHE A 165 6.25 -5.84 4.70
N SER A 166 7.44 -5.82 5.31
CA SER A 166 7.85 -4.80 6.26
C SER A 166 9.22 -4.27 5.88
N LEU A 167 9.37 -2.95 5.98
CA LEU A 167 10.62 -2.24 5.73
C LEU A 167 10.98 -1.44 6.97
N SER A 168 12.21 -1.56 7.44
CA SER A 168 12.73 -0.80 8.57
C SER A 168 14.08 -0.18 8.24
N LYS A 169 14.27 1.06 8.67
CA LYS A 169 15.51 1.81 8.56
C LYS A 169 15.82 2.46 9.91
N SER A 170 17.07 2.47 10.30
CA SER A 170 17.47 3.07 11.59
C SER A 170 17.07 4.55 11.65
N GLY A 171 16.44 4.94 12.75
CA GLY A 171 15.95 6.32 12.95
C GLY A 171 14.61 6.65 12.29
N CYS A 172 13.98 5.68 11.61
CA CYS A 172 12.69 5.86 10.92
C CYS A 172 11.65 4.86 11.41
N ASP A 173 10.37 5.22 11.23
CA ASP A 173 9.27 4.31 11.53
C ASP A 173 9.26 3.11 10.58
N THR A 174 8.96 1.95 11.11
CA THR A 174 8.78 0.74 10.31
C THR A 174 7.53 0.86 9.43
N ILE A 175 7.69 0.63 8.14
CA ILE A 175 6.57 0.51 7.20
C ILE A 175 6.12 -0.94 7.18
N ARG A 176 4.85 -1.18 7.53
CA ARG A 176 4.21 -2.51 7.44
C ARG A 176 3.12 -2.48 6.40
N VAL A 177 3.29 -3.30 5.37
CA VAL A 177 2.30 -3.49 4.31
C VAL A 177 1.67 -4.87 4.50
N THR A 178 0.34 -4.88 4.66
CA THR A 178 -0.43 -6.11 4.89
C THR A 178 -1.67 -6.14 3.99
N ASN A 179 -2.27 -7.32 3.82
CA ASN A 179 -3.47 -7.51 3.00
C ASN A 179 -3.33 -6.97 1.56
N GLY A 180 -2.10 -6.97 1.04
CA GLY A 180 -1.80 -6.53 -0.30
C GLY A 180 -2.42 -7.47 -1.35
N ARG A 181 -2.97 -6.87 -2.40
CA ARG A 181 -3.57 -7.57 -3.53
C ARG A 181 -3.43 -6.78 -4.81
N PHE A 182 -3.22 -7.49 -5.89
CA PHE A 182 -3.23 -6.91 -7.23
C PHE A 182 -3.90 -7.86 -8.21
N ASP A 183 -4.53 -7.29 -9.22
CA ASP A 183 -5.12 -7.99 -10.36
C ASP A 183 -4.95 -7.12 -11.59
N GLY A 184 -4.06 -7.51 -12.49
CA GLY A 184 -3.68 -6.66 -13.61
C GLY A 184 -3.56 -7.37 -14.94
N ARG A 185 -3.74 -6.58 -16.01
CA ARG A 185 -3.32 -6.94 -17.36
C ARG A 185 -1.91 -6.42 -17.60
N LEU A 186 -1.10 -7.21 -18.30
CA LEU A 186 0.24 -6.79 -18.72
C LEU A 186 0.15 -5.54 -19.59
N TYR A 187 0.95 -4.55 -19.21
CA TYR A 187 1.09 -3.25 -19.87
C TYR A 187 1.79 -3.36 -21.22
#